data_67bbcd268eff0e816df829ec04aeebdd
#
_entry.id   67bbcd268eff0e816df829ec04aeebdd
#
_cell.length_a   1.000
_cell.length_b   1.000
_cell.length_c   1.000
_cell.angle_alpha   90.00
_cell.angle_beta   90.00
_cell.angle_gamma   90.00
#
_symmetry.space_group_name_H-M   'P 1'
#
loop_
_entity.id
_entity.type
_entity.pdbx_description
1 polymer ?
#
loop_
_entity_poly.entity_id
_entity_poly.type
_entity_poly.pdbx_seq_one_letter_code
_entity_poly.pdbx_strand_id
1 'polypeptide(L)'
;MTDAAAAAAPLRGIWPALLTPLGANLDIDHARFAAHARSLLAAGCGGVTPFGTTGEGPSFSLAERREAVDALIRNEVPAARILVSVSCAALPETLELTRHALAIGAHGCLMMPPFFLKSVSDQGVIDAYRYVIDGAADPRLRLYLYHIPQVSGVALSHDVIRTLSRLYPQTIVGIKDSGCELQASLALARAFMPGLTVYVGNEPDLPELGRQGSPGAVSGLANFVPRLVHRLVARPDAPGTARDLARVNELLALLGGYSLTPALKGIMATLTGDPGWLRVRPPLVALTPASFAALERDLRALAIDPATD
;
A
#
# COMPACT_ATOMS: atom_id res chain seq x y z
N MET A 1 -18.19 -21.17 -27.35
CA MET A 1 -16.80 -21.29 -26.83
C MET A 1 -16.51 -19.96 -26.17
N THR A 2 -16.73 -19.91 -24.87
CA THR A 2 -16.48 -18.71 -24.06
C THR A 2 -15.00 -18.60 -23.81
N ASP A 3 -14.42 -17.52 -24.31
CA ASP A 3 -13.04 -17.13 -24.08
C ASP A 3 -12.82 -17.06 -22.54
N ALA A 4 -12.09 -18.02 -22.00
CA ALA A 4 -11.70 -17.99 -20.61
C ALA A 4 -10.77 -16.79 -20.47
N ALA A 5 -11.28 -15.72 -19.89
CA ALA A 5 -10.51 -14.51 -19.59
C ALA A 5 -9.20 -14.93 -18.94
N ALA A 6 -8.12 -14.77 -19.67
CA ALA A 6 -6.77 -15.11 -19.19
C ALA A 6 -6.59 -14.44 -17.82
N ALA A 7 -6.43 -15.24 -16.78
CA ALA A 7 -6.19 -14.74 -15.44
C ALA A 7 -5.00 -13.78 -15.52
N ALA A 8 -5.26 -12.47 -15.37
CA ALA A 8 -4.20 -11.49 -15.46
C ALA A 8 -3.11 -11.85 -14.44
N ALA A 9 -1.85 -11.75 -14.85
CA ALA A 9 -0.71 -12.12 -14.01
C ALA A 9 -0.77 -11.43 -12.63
N PRO A 10 -0.35 -12.11 -11.56
CA PRO A 10 -0.29 -11.50 -10.24
C PRO A 10 0.58 -10.23 -10.27
N LEU A 11 0.27 -9.28 -9.39
CA LEU A 11 1.11 -8.11 -9.19
C LEU A 11 2.58 -8.53 -9.04
N ARG A 12 3.46 -7.82 -9.74
CA ARG A 12 4.91 -7.97 -9.57
C ARG A 12 5.56 -6.61 -9.35
N GLY A 13 6.68 -6.59 -8.68
CA GLY A 13 7.44 -5.38 -8.42
C GLY A 13 6.89 -4.54 -7.26
N ILE A 14 7.24 -3.28 -7.27
CA ILE A 14 6.94 -2.37 -6.17
C ILE A 14 5.67 -1.59 -6.47
N TRP A 15 4.80 -1.50 -5.47
CA TRP A 15 3.55 -0.75 -5.48
C TRP A 15 3.58 0.25 -4.33
N PRO A 16 3.99 1.50 -4.57
CA PRO A 16 3.98 2.52 -3.53
C PRO A 16 2.61 2.66 -2.89
N ALA A 17 2.58 2.63 -1.54
CA ALA A 17 1.42 3.07 -0.76
C ALA A 17 1.31 4.58 -0.93
N LEU A 18 0.60 5.02 -1.98
CA LEU A 18 0.68 6.36 -2.56
C LEU A 18 0.28 7.43 -1.55
N LEU A 19 1.15 8.40 -1.32
CA LEU A 19 0.87 9.58 -0.51
C LEU A 19 -0.16 10.48 -1.20
N THR A 20 -1.07 11.06 -0.42
CA THR A 20 -2.14 11.94 -0.92
C THR A 20 -1.79 13.40 -0.68
N PRO A 21 -1.35 14.16 -1.69
CA PRO A 21 -1.06 15.57 -1.55
C PRO A 21 -2.34 16.40 -1.41
N LEU A 22 -2.27 17.48 -0.64
CA LEU A 22 -3.41 18.34 -0.35
C LEU A 22 -3.18 19.78 -0.81
N GLY A 23 -4.23 20.42 -1.29
CA GLY A 23 -4.31 21.84 -1.55
C GLY A 23 -4.35 22.67 -0.27
N ALA A 24 -4.40 24.01 -0.41
CA ALA A 24 -4.41 24.91 0.74
C ALA A 24 -5.67 24.78 1.61
N ASN A 25 -6.80 24.39 1.02
CA ASN A 25 -8.09 24.12 1.67
C ASN A 25 -8.21 22.67 2.18
N LEU A 26 -7.13 21.89 2.13
CA LEU A 26 -7.08 20.46 2.50
C LEU A 26 -7.88 19.53 1.58
N ASP A 27 -8.35 19.97 0.43
CA ASP A 27 -8.85 19.08 -0.62
C ASP A 27 -7.68 18.35 -1.30
N ILE A 28 -7.97 17.21 -1.91
CA ILE A 28 -6.95 16.45 -2.63
C ILE A 28 -6.44 17.25 -3.83
N ASP A 29 -5.15 17.45 -3.91
CA ASP A 29 -4.50 18.06 -5.09
C ASP A 29 -4.34 16.99 -6.18
N HIS A 30 -5.37 16.85 -7.01
CA HIS A 30 -5.43 15.82 -8.04
C HIS A 30 -4.29 15.92 -9.07
N ALA A 31 -3.83 17.13 -9.39
CA ALA A 31 -2.75 17.34 -10.35
C ALA A 31 -1.41 16.82 -9.78
N ARG A 32 -1.08 17.20 -8.54
CA ARG A 32 0.12 16.71 -7.85
C ARG A 32 0.04 15.21 -7.57
N PHE A 33 -1.16 14.71 -7.22
CA PHE A 33 -1.39 13.29 -6.98
C PHE A 33 -1.09 12.45 -8.23
N ALA A 34 -1.60 12.85 -9.37
CA ALA A 34 -1.36 12.18 -10.64
C ALA A 34 0.10 12.33 -11.12
N ALA A 35 0.69 13.51 -10.95
CA ALA A 35 2.10 13.73 -11.30
C ALA A 35 3.01 12.80 -10.47
N HIS A 36 2.76 12.68 -9.17
CA HIS A 36 3.49 11.76 -8.29
C HIS A 36 3.31 10.30 -8.72
N ALA A 37 2.08 9.85 -8.98
CA ALA A 37 1.83 8.51 -9.45
C ALA A 37 2.59 8.21 -10.76
N ARG A 38 2.56 9.12 -11.73
CA ARG A 38 3.29 8.95 -12.99
C ARG A 38 4.81 8.89 -12.80
N SER A 39 5.37 9.73 -11.90
CA SER A 39 6.80 9.70 -11.62
C SER A 39 7.25 8.36 -11.05
N LEU A 40 6.44 7.75 -10.16
CA LEU A 40 6.69 6.42 -9.62
C LEU A 40 6.60 5.32 -10.69
N LEU A 41 5.61 5.41 -11.57
CA LEU A 41 5.50 4.50 -12.71
C LEU A 41 6.69 4.61 -13.67
N ALA A 42 7.17 5.83 -13.93
CA ALA A 42 8.36 6.09 -14.73
C ALA A 42 9.65 5.59 -14.03
N ALA A 43 9.69 5.59 -12.69
CA ALA A 43 10.78 5.01 -11.92
C ALA A 43 10.79 3.47 -11.92
N GLY A 44 9.82 2.82 -12.59
CA GLY A 44 9.75 1.36 -12.75
C GLY A 44 8.84 0.66 -11.74
N CYS A 45 8.05 1.39 -10.95
CA CYS A 45 7.04 0.76 -10.08
C CYS A 45 6.01 -0.03 -10.91
N GLY A 46 5.56 -1.17 -10.40
CA GLY A 46 4.54 -2.02 -11.03
C GLY A 46 3.18 -1.34 -11.13
N GLY A 47 2.85 -0.51 -10.16
CA GLY A 47 1.62 0.29 -10.06
C GLY A 47 1.67 1.19 -8.84
N VAL A 48 0.51 1.67 -8.39
CA VAL A 48 0.35 2.51 -7.20
C VAL A 48 -0.83 2.03 -6.36
N THR A 49 -0.76 2.24 -5.04
CA THR A 49 -1.80 1.84 -4.10
C THR A 49 -2.33 3.08 -3.35
N PRO A 50 -3.33 3.79 -3.90
CA PRO A 50 -3.92 4.96 -3.26
C PRO A 50 -4.77 4.58 -2.04
N PHE A 51 -4.91 5.52 -1.09
CA PHE A 51 -5.83 5.45 0.05
C PHE A 51 -5.61 4.29 1.04
N GLY A 52 -4.40 3.73 1.07
CA GLY A 52 -3.95 2.90 2.18
C GLY A 52 -3.67 3.74 3.43
N THR A 53 -3.07 3.13 4.46
CA THR A 53 -2.69 3.80 5.72
C THR A 53 -1.78 5.00 5.45
N THR A 54 -0.73 4.83 4.66
CA THR A 54 0.20 5.89 4.25
C THR A 54 -0.48 7.00 3.44
N GLY A 55 -1.49 6.64 2.65
CA GLY A 55 -2.27 7.56 1.82
C GLY A 55 -3.42 8.23 2.55
N GLU A 56 -3.50 8.14 3.89
CA GLU A 56 -4.53 8.78 4.72
C GLU A 56 -5.97 8.37 4.35
N GLY A 57 -6.17 7.15 3.81
CA GLY A 57 -7.46 6.72 3.27
C GLY A 57 -8.67 6.99 4.16
N PRO A 58 -8.63 6.70 5.48
CA PRO A 58 -9.74 6.98 6.40
C PRO A 58 -10.06 8.47 6.61
N SER A 59 -9.19 9.40 6.18
CA SER A 59 -9.41 10.85 6.28
C SER A 59 -10.23 11.42 5.11
N PHE A 60 -10.59 10.59 4.13
CA PHE A 60 -11.30 11.01 2.92
C PHE A 60 -12.63 10.28 2.80
N SER A 61 -13.65 11.02 2.39
CA SER A 61 -14.98 10.48 2.07
C SER A 61 -14.92 9.55 0.84
N LEU A 62 -15.98 8.75 0.65
CA LEU A 62 -16.10 7.91 -0.55
C LEU A 62 -16.02 8.73 -1.83
N ALA A 63 -16.72 9.87 -1.86
CA ALA A 63 -16.76 10.75 -3.03
C ALA A 63 -15.36 11.26 -3.40
N GLU A 64 -14.59 11.73 -2.41
CA GLU A 64 -13.22 12.21 -2.62
C GLU A 64 -12.28 11.09 -3.09
N ARG A 65 -12.39 9.90 -2.50
CA ARG A 65 -11.55 8.75 -2.88
C ARG A 65 -11.84 8.30 -4.30
N ARG A 66 -13.12 8.22 -4.70
CA ARG A 66 -13.55 7.88 -6.06
C ARG A 66 -13.06 8.92 -7.05
N GLU A 67 -13.35 10.20 -6.80
CA GLU A 67 -12.95 11.30 -7.68
C GLU A 67 -11.42 11.37 -7.86
N ALA A 68 -10.64 11.14 -6.81
CA ALA A 68 -9.20 11.13 -6.91
C ALA A 68 -8.66 9.95 -7.73
N VAL A 69 -9.25 8.76 -7.62
CA VAL A 69 -8.88 7.62 -8.46
C VAL A 69 -9.28 7.87 -9.92
N ASP A 70 -10.46 8.43 -10.18
CA ASP A 70 -10.89 8.84 -11.52
C ASP A 70 -9.94 9.91 -12.09
N ALA A 71 -9.49 10.86 -11.25
CA ALA A 71 -8.51 11.86 -11.64
C ALA A 71 -7.14 11.25 -12.00
N LEU A 72 -6.68 10.20 -11.31
CA LEU A 72 -5.47 9.47 -11.73
C LEU A 72 -5.61 8.95 -13.16
N ILE A 73 -6.76 8.34 -13.50
CA ILE A 73 -7.01 7.77 -14.82
C ILE A 73 -7.10 8.88 -15.88
N ARG A 74 -7.85 9.96 -15.60
CA ARG A 74 -7.93 11.11 -16.50
C ARG A 74 -6.57 11.76 -16.77
N ASN A 75 -5.63 11.59 -15.85
CA ASN A 75 -4.25 12.07 -15.98
C ASN A 75 -3.27 10.94 -16.34
N GLU A 76 -3.70 9.98 -17.13
CA GLU A 76 -2.87 8.97 -17.82
C GLU A 76 -2.21 7.94 -16.90
N VAL A 77 -2.71 7.74 -15.67
CA VAL A 77 -2.33 6.58 -14.85
C VAL A 77 -3.19 5.40 -15.29
N PRO A 78 -2.62 4.32 -15.84
CA PRO A 78 -3.43 3.20 -16.33
C PRO A 78 -4.20 2.53 -15.19
N ALA A 79 -5.51 2.32 -15.35
CA ALA A 79 -6.35 1.70 -14.32
C ALA A 79 -5.79 0.33 -13.87
N ALA A 80 -5.31 -0.48 -14.81
CA ALA A 80 -4.68 -1.78 -14.55
C ALA A 80 -3.39 -1.69 -13.70
N ARG A 81 -2.88 -0.50 -13.43
CA ARG A 81 -1.74 -0.23 -12.53
C ARG A 81 -2.16 0.45 -11.23
N ILE A 82 -3.43 0.39 -10.87
CA ILE A 82 -3.96 0.93 -9.62
C ILE A 82 -4.51 -0.22 -8.76
N LEU A 83 -3.96 -0.40 -7.57
CA LEU A 83 -4.48 -1.29 -6.52
C LEU A 83 -5.23 -0.41 -5.50
N VAL A 84 -6.56 -0.33 -5.60
CA VAL A 84 -7.34 0.58 -4.77
C VAL A 84 -7.46 0.02 -3.35
N SER A 85 -7.02 0.77 -2.34
CA SER A 85 -7.37 0.43 -0.97
C SER A 85 -8.83 0.81 -0.71
N VAL A 86 -9.67 -0.17 -0.36
CA VAL A 86 -11.14 0.00 -0.28
C VAL A 86 -11.69 0.02 1.15
N SER A 87 -10.83 -0.15 2.16
CA SER A 87 -11.25 -0.30 3.55
C SER A 87 -11.96 0.94 4.09
N CYS A 88 -13.17 0.73 4.61
CA CYS A 88 -13.98 1.70 5.35
C CYS A 88 -14.47 1.05 6.65
N ALA A 89 -14.91 1.86 7.62
CA ALA A 89 -15.50 1.34 8.85
C ALA A 89 -16.86 0.66 8.58
N ALA A 90 -17.63 1.21 7.63
CA ALA A 90 -18.90 0.62 7.19
C ALA A 90 -18.66 -0.29 5.96
N LEU A 91 -19.14 -1.54 6.05
CA LEU A 91 -19.01 -2.50 4.95
C LEU A 91 -19.73 -2.07 3.65
N PRO A 92 -20.91 -1.42 3.68
CA PRO A 92 -21.52 -0.89 2.45
C PRO A 92 -20.64 0.09 1.71
N GLU A 93 -19.87 0.92 2.42
CA GLU A 93 -18.91 1.85 1.83
C GLU A 93 -17.71 1.13 1.20
N THR A 94 -17.20 0.09 1.89
CA THR A 94 -16.15 -0.78 1.33
C THR A 94 -16.63 -1.46 0.05
N LEU A 95 -17.89 -1.93 0.02
CA LEU A 95 -18.50 -2.53 -1.17
C LEU A 95 -18.64 -1.50 -2.30
N GLU A 96 -19.06 -0.26 -1.99
CA GLU A 96 -19.17 0.80 -3.00
C GLU A 96 -17.82 1.11 -3.66
N LEU A 97 -16.75 1.27 -2.87
CA LEU A 97 -15.40 1.47 -3.42
C LEU A 97 -14.91 0.26 -4.23
N THR A 98 -15.25 -0.95 -3.80
CA THR A 98 -14.93 -2.18 -4.54
C THR A 98 -15.61 -2.21 -5.90
N ARG A 99 -16.90 -1.86 -5.96
CA ARG A 99 -17.66 -1.75 -7.23
C ARG A 99 -17.10 -0.66 -8.13
N HIS A 100 -16.71 0.49 -7.57
CA HIS A 100 -16.06 1.55 -8.33
C HIS A 100 -14.73 1.07 -8.93
N ALA A 101 -13.87 0.42 -8.13
CA ALA A 101 -12.60 -0.14 -8.61
C ALA A 101 -12.80 -1.14 -9.76
N LEU A 102 -13.83 -1.99 -9.68
CA LEU A 102 -14.21 -2.90 -10.76
C LEU A 102 -14.70 -2.17 -12.02
N ALA A 103 -15.53 -1.14 -11.84
CA ALA A 103 -16.12 -0.37 -12.95
C ALA A 103 -15.04 0.36 -13.78
N ILE A 104 -14.01 0.89 -13.11
CA ILE A 104 -12.91 1.58 -13.79
C ILE A 104 -11.82 0.65 -14.34
N GLY A 105 -11.93 -0.66 -14.10
CA GLY A 105 -10.92 -1.65 -14.52
C GLY A 105 -9.62 -1.58 -13.73
N ALA A 106 -9.68 -1.21 -12.45
CA ALA A 106 -8.51 -1.24 -11.57
C ALA A 106 -7.90 -2.64 -11.50
N HIS A 107 -6.59 -2.72 -11.19
CA HIS A 107 -5.91 -4.01 -11.04
C HIS A 107 -6.59 -4.91 -10.00
N GLY A 108 -7.05 -4.32 -8.90
CA GLY A 108 -7.72 -5.02 -7.80
C GLY A 108 -7.97 -4.12 -6.62
N CYS A 109 -8.40 -4.73 -5.53
CA CYS A 109 -8.71 -4.07 -4.28
C CYS A 109 -7.81 -4.57 -3.14
N LEU A 110 -7.33 -3.66 -2.30
CA LEU A 110 -6.63 -3.98 -1.05
C LEU A 110 -7.59 -3.71 0.12
N MET A 111 -7.88 -4.73 0.93
CA MET A 111 -8.86 -4.63 2.02
C MET A 111 -8.26 -5.09 3.35
N MET A 112 -8.32 -4.22 4.37
CA MET A 112 -8.07 -4.59 5.77
C MET A 112 -9.27 -5.37 6.33
N PRO A 113 -9.06 -6.20 7.38
CA PRO A 113 -10.18 -6.69 8.17
C PRO A 113 -10.93 -5.51 8.82
N PRO A 114 -12.14 -5.74 9.39
CA PRO A 114 -12.81 -4.73 10.20
C PRO A 114 -11.86 -4.13 11.23
N PHE A 115 -11.79 -2.80 11.29
CA PHE A 115 -10.76 -2.13 12.10
C PHE A 115 -11.33 -1.17 13.15
N PHE A 116 -12.61 -0.84 13.11
CA PHE A 116 -13.26 0.01 14.13
C PHE A 116 -13.71 -0.82 15.33
N LEU A 117 -14.43 -1.92 15.08
CA LEU A 117 -14.83 -2.86 16.11
C LEU A 117 -13.69 -3.85 16.38
N LYS A 118 -13.20 -3.84 17.62
CA LYS A 118 -12.08 -4.69 18.06
C LYS A 118 -12.60 -6.02 18.65
N SER A 119 -11.69 -6.96 18.85
CA SER A 119 -12.01 -8.26 19.46
C SER A 119 -13.12 -9.06 18.72
N VAL A 120 -13.19 -8.90 17.41
CA VAL A 120 -14.05 -9.69 16.56
C VAL A 120 -13.52 -11.11 16.40
N SER A 121 -14.41 -12.10 16.25
CA SER A 121 -14.02 -13.48 15.99
C SER A 121 -13.54 -13.67 14.54
N ASP A 122 -12.79 -14.74 14.28
CA ASP A 122 -12.42 -15.15 12.93
C ASP A 122 -13.63 -15.29 12.02
N GLN A 123 -14.74 -15.82 12.52
CA GLN A 123 -15.99 -15.91 11.76
C GLN A 123 -16.50 -14.52 11.37
N GLY A 124 -16.48 -13.55 12.27
CA GLY A 124 -16.88 -12.17 11.98
C GLY A 124 -15.98 -11.50 10.93
N VAL A 125 -14.69 -11.80 10.95
CA VAL A 125 -13.75 -11.35 9.89
C VAL A 125 -14.10 -11.99 8.56
N ILE A 126 -14.31 -13.32 8.52
CA ILE A 126 -14.71 -14.04 7.31
C ILE A 126 -16.01 -13.46 6.74
N ASP A 127 -17.01 -13.25 7.57
CA ASP A 127 -18.33 -12.74 7.14
C ASP A 127 -18.23 -11.30 6.61
N ALA A 128 -17.32 -10.47 7.15
CA ALA A 128 -17.08 -9.13 6.63
C ALA A 128 -16.48 -9.17 5.20
N TYR A 129 -15.52 -10.05 4.94
CA TYR A 129 -14.99 -10.24 3.58
C TYR A 129 -16.05 -10.82 2.64
N ARG A 130 -16.84 -11.80 3.10
CA ARG A 130 -17.94 -12.38 2.33
C ARG A 130 -18.96 -11.33 1.92
N TYR A 131 -19.35 -10.44 2.85
CA TYR A 131 -20.28 -9.35 2.57
C TYR A 131 -19.84 -8.52 1.36
N VAL A 132 -18.55 -8.20 1.28
CA VAL A 132 -18.00 -7.39 0.18
C VAL A 132 -17.89 -8.20 -1.10
N ILE A 133 -17.40 -9.44 -1.03
CA ILE A 133 -17.19 -10.29 -2.20
C ILE A 133 -18.52 -10.70 -2.82
N ASP A 134 -19.46 -11.22 -2.00
CA ASP A 134 -20.78 -11.65 -2.45
C ASP A 134 -21.61 -10.44 -2.94
N GLY A 135 -21.48 -9.30 -2.24
CA GLY A 135 -22.14 -8.06 -2.64
C GLY A 135 -21.61 -7.46 -3.95
N ALA A 136 -20.32 -7.60 -4.23
CA ALA A 136 -19.75 -7.17 -5.51
C ALA A 136 -20.26 -8.05 -6.66
N ALA A 137 -20.37 -9.36 -6.42
CA ALA A 137 -20.91 -10.36 -7.35
C ALA A 137 -20.26 -10.29 -8.75
N ASP A 138 -18.96 -10.00 -8.84
CA ASP A 138 -18.24 -9.83 -10.10
C ASP A 138 -17.02 -10.77 -10.13
N PRO A 139 -16.96 -11.73 -11.07
CA PRO A 139 -15.86 -12.69 -11.17
C PRO A 139 -14.50 -12.07 -11.50
N ARG A 140 -14.47 -10.81 -11.94
CA ARG A 140 -13.23 -10.06 -12.19
C ARG A 140 -12.60 -9.54 -10.91
N LEU A 141 -13.30 -9.59 -9.75
CA LEU A 141 -12.80 -9.07 -8.49
C LEU A 141 -11.51 -9.80 -8.09
N ARG A 142 -10.47 -9.00 -7.86
CA ARG A 142 -9.19 -9.41 -7.28
C ARG A 142 -9.00 -8.71 -5.98
N LEU A 143 -9.05 -9.46 -4.90
CA LEU A 143 -8.94 -8.94 -3.56
C LEU A 143 -7.62 -9.39 -2.92
N TYR A 144 -6.86 -8.41 -2.47
CA TYR A 144 -5.65 -8.59 -1.67
C TYR A 144 -6.00 -8.34 -0.21
N LEU A 145 -5.78 -9.34 0.63
CA LEU A 145 -5.96 -9.22 2.08
C LEU A 145 -4.86 -8.31 2.65
N TYR A 146 -5.21 -7.42 3.56
CA TYR A 146 -4.23 -6.52 4.17
C TYR A 146 -4.07 -6.84 5.67
N HIS A 147 -2.97 -7.51 6.00
CA HIS A 147 -2.58 -7.82 7.38
C HIS A 147 -1.75 -6.68 7.96
N ILE A 148 -2.33 -5.93 8.90
CA ILE A 148 -1.70 -4.81 9.62
C ILE A 148 -2.30 -4.69 11.03
N PRO A 149 -2.08 -5.68 11.91
CA PRO A 149 -2.77 -5.78 13.21
C PRO A 149 -2.49 -4.61 14.15
N GLN A 150 -1.32 -3.99 14.09
CA GLN A 150 -0.96 -2.82 14.90
C GLN A 150 -1.80 -1.57 14.57
N VAL A 151 -2.43 -1.52 13.40
CA VAL A 151 -3.33 -0.43 12.97
C VAL A 151 -4.78 -0.86 13.04
N SER A 152 -5.11 -2.02 12.48
CA SER A 152 -6.49 -2.52 12.46
C SER A 152 -6.98 -2.97 13.84
N GLY A 153 -6.07 -3.39 14.73
CA GLY A 153 -6.40 -4.06 15.98
C GLY A 153 -7.00 -5.45 15.79
N VAL A 154 -7.01 -5.97 14.54
CA VAL A 154 -7.53 -7.28 14.16
C VAL A 154 -6.49 -7.96 13.28
N ALA A 155 -6.01 -9.12 13.70
CA ALA A 155 -5.11 -9.94 12.90
C ALA A 155 -5.89 -10.78 11.88
N LEU A 156 -5.26 -11.11 10.76
CA LEU A 156 -5.73 -12.15 9.86
C LEU A 156 -5.05 -13.47 10.27
N SER A 157 -5.79 -14.36 10.91
CA SER A 157 -5.28 -15.68 11.25
C SER A 157 -5.08 -16.54 9.99
N HIS A 158 -4.21 -17.54 10.06
CA HIS A 158 -4.05 -18.50 8.96
C HIS A 158 -5.36 -19.21 8.62
N ASP A 159 -6.26 -19.42 9.59
CA ASP A 159 -7.54 -20.09 9.36
C ASP A 159 -8.52 -19.17 8.61
N VAL A 160 -8.54 -17.87 8.91
CA VAL A 160 -9.29 -16.88 8.12
C VAL A 160 -8.79 -16.87 6.68
N ILE A 161 -7.47 -16.75 6.46
CA ILE A 161 -6.89 -16.70 5.12
C ILE A 161 -7.21 -17.99 4.34
N ARG A 162 -7.00 -19.16 4.97
CA ARG A 162 -7.29 -20.48 4.36
C ARG A 162 -8.76 -20.62 3.99
N THR A 163 -9.66 -20.18 4.87
CA THR A 163 -11.10 -20.26 4.65
C THR A 163 -11.53 -19.38 3.48
N LEU A 164 -11.09 -18.11 3.46
CA LEU A 164 -11.39 -17.18 2.38
C LEU A 164 -10.84 -17.66 1.04
N SER A 165 -9.59 -18.14 1.01
CA SER A 165 -8.97 -18.65 -0.20
C SER A 165 -9.67 -19.89 -0.77
N ARG A 166 -10.21 -20.75 0.11
CA ARG A 166 -10.98 -21.92 -0.30
C ARG A 166 -12.38 -21.54 -0.81
N LEU A 167 -13.04 -20.56 -0.20
CA LEU A 167 -14.37 -20.10 -0.61
C LEU A 167 -14.31 -19.29 -1.90
N TYR A 168 -13.24 -18.51 -2.10
CA TYR A 168 -13.10 -17.57 -3.20
C TYR A 168 -11.73 -17.71 -3.91
N PRO A 169 -11.42 -18.88 -4.49
CA PRO A 169 -10.07 -19.19 -4.98
C PRO A 169 -9.62 -18.33 -6.16
N GLN A 170 -10.56 -17.70 -6.88
CA GLN A 170 -10.24 -16.80 -7.98
C GLN A 170 -10.26 -15.32 -7.58
N THR A 171 -10.88 -15.01 -6.45
CA THR A 171 -11.03 -13.64 -5.94
C THR A 171 -9.93 -13.26 -4.96
N ILE A 172 -9.59 -14.15 -4.01
CA ILE A 172 -8.49 -13.90 -3.07
C ILE A 172 -7.18 -14.26 -3.77
N VAL A 173 -6.44 -13.26 -4.18
CA VAL A 173 -5.26 -13.43 -5.05
C VAL A 173 -3.93 -13.13 -4.36
N GLY A 174 -3.97 -12.53 -3.17
CA GLY A 174 -2.76 -12.21 -2.43
C GLY A 174 -3.01 -11.60 -1.06
N ILE A 175 -1.91 -11.36 -0.38
CA ILE A 175 -1.86 -10.77 0.95
C ILE A 175 -0.78 -9.70 0.94
N LYS A 176 -1.10 -8.49 1.46
CA LYS A 176 -0.09 -7.53 1.90
C LYS A 176 0.14 -7.78 3.38
N ASP A 177 1.35 -8.17 3.74
CA ASP A 177 1.73 -8.37 5.12
C ASP A 177 2.58 -7.19 5.64
N SER A 178 2.03 -6.47 6.61
CA SER A 178 2.65 -5.38 7.35
C SER A 178 2.64 -5.66 8.86
N GLY A 179 2.69 -6.93 9.25
CA GLY A 179 2.66 -7.35 10.65
C GLY A 179 3.90 -6.95 11.46
N CYS A 180 5.02 -6.62 10.79
CA CYS A 180 6.30 -6.23 11.38
C CYS A 180 6.94 -7.32 12.27
N GLU A 181 6.59 -8.58 12.05
CA GLU A 181 7.09 -9.75 12.76
C GLU A 181 7.66 -10.76 11.76
N LEU A 182 8.96 -10.70 11.47
CA LEU A 182 9.61 -11.48 10.41
C LEU A 182 9.26 -12.98 10.46
N GLN A 183 9.26 -13.60 11.65
CA GLN A 183 8.98 -15.04 11.75
C GLN A 183 7.53 -15.37 11.40
N ALA A 184 6.58 -14.50 11.76
CA ALA A 184 5.18 -14.62 11.35
C ALA A 184 5.02 -14.42 9.84
N SER A 185 5.70 -13.43 9.27
CA SER A 185 5.71 -13.17 7.81
C SER A 185 6.27 -14.35 7.03
N LEU A 186 7.36 -14.96 7.50
CA LEU A 186 7.94 -16.18 6.91
C LEU A 186 6.99 -17.38 7.03
N ALA A 187 6.31 -17.54 8.17
CA ALA A 187 5.31 -18.60 8.35
C ALA A 187 4.12 -18.40 7.40
N LEU A 188 3.66 -17.16 7.23
CA LEU A 188 2.62 -16.80 6.27
C LEU A 188 3.04 -17.15 4.83
N ALA A 189 4.24 -16.76 4.42
CA ALA A 189 4.75 -17.06 3.09
C ALA A 189 4.82 -18.58 2.84
N ARG A 190 5.38 -19.35 3.77
CA ARG A 190 5.45 -20.81 3.66
C ARG A 190 4.08 -21.48 3.60
N ALA A 191 3.08 -20.95 4.30
CA ALA A 191 1.76 -21.55 4.37
C ALA A 191 0.93 -21.31 3.10
N PHE A 192 1.13 -20.19 2.41
CA PHE A 192 0.22 -19.75 1.36
C PHE A 192 0.86 -19.57 -0.02
N MET A 193 2.17 -19.38 -0.11
CA MET A 193 2.84 -19.33 -1.41
C MET A 193 3.10 -20.74 -1.96
N PRO A 194 3.06 -20.94 -3.31
CA PRO A 194 2.78 -19.94 -4.34
C PRO A 194 1.28 -19.72 -4.64
N GLY A 195 0.37 -20.37 -3.91
CA GLY A 195 -1.09 -20.29 -4.16
C GLY A 195 -1.65 -18.87 -4.01
N LEU A 196 -1.12 -18.10 -3.05
CA LEU A 196 -1.37 -16.68 -2.90
C LEU A 196 -0.08 -15.89 -3.04
N THR A 197 -0.17 -14.69 -3.57
CA THR A 197 0.96 -13.76 -3.58
C THR A 197 1.10 -13.08 -2.22
N VAL A 198 2.27 -13.15 -1.59
CA VAL A 198 2.55 -12.43 -0.34
C VAL A 198 3.43 -11.23 -0.66
N TYR A 199 2.88 -10.01 -0.49
CA TYR A 199 3.59 -8.75 -0.65
C TYR A 199 4.14 -8.26 0.67
N VAL A 200 5.39 -7.80 0.63
CA VAL A 200 6.05 -7.23 1.79
C VAL A 200 5.52 -5.82 2.05
N GLY A 201 5.07 -5.57 3.28
CA GLY A 201 4.62 -4.26 3.74
C GLY A 201 5.49 -3.69 4.86
N ASN A 202 6.52 -4.44 5.31
CA ASN A 202 7.53 -4.03 6.27
C ASN A 202 8.90 -4.09 5.58
N GLU A 203 9.51 -2.96 5.30
CA GLU A 203 10.69 -2.88 4.43
C GLU A 203 11.92 -3.65 4.95
N PRO A 204 12.20 -3.77 6.27
CA PRO A 204 13.27 -4.62 6.78
C PRO A 204 13.18 -6.10 6.37
N ASP A 205 11.97 -6.59 6.12
CA ASP A 205 11.73 -8.00 5.78
C ASP A 205 11.91 -8.31 4.28
N LEU A 206 12.15 -7.28 3.46
CA LEU A 206 12.22 -7.41 1.99
C LEU A 206 13.19 -8.49 1.52
N PRO A 207 14.45 -8.58 2.01
CA PRO A 207 15.37 -9.62 1.52
C PRO A 207 14.90 -11.02 1.89
N GLU A 208 14.44 -11.21 3.13
CA GLU A 208 14.03 -12.54 3.61
C GLU A 208 12.79 -13.05 2.88
N LEU A 209 11.78 -12.18 2.69
CA LEU A 209 10.59 -12.53 1.92
C LEU A 209 10.89 -12.67 0.42
N GLY A 210 11.84 -11.92 -0.11
CA GLY A 210 12.35 -12.08 -1.47
C GLY A 210 12.94 -13.48 -1.70
N ARG A 211 13.74 -13.99 -0.74
CA ARG A 211 14.26 -15.39 -0.76
C ARG A 211 13.16 -16.42 -0.70
N GLN A 212 12.03 -16.12 -0.07
CA GLN A 212 10.85 -17.01 -0.08
C GLN A 212 10.05 -16.92 -1.38
N GLY A 213 10.43 -16.04 -2.32
CA GLY A 213 9.74 -15.88 -3.61
C GLY A 213 8.65 -14.80 -3.61
N SER A 214 8.62 -13.89 -2.62
CA SER A 214 7.75 -12.72 -2.70
C SER A 214 8.04 -11.93 -3.98
N PRO A 215 7.02 -11.61 -4.80
CA PRO A 215 7.24 -10.95 -6.09
C PRO A 215 7.41 -9.44 -5.96
N GLY A 216 7.28 -8.87 -4.76
CA GLY A 216 7.35 -7.43 -4.57
C GLY A 216 6.85 -6.92 -3.23
N ALA A 217 6.57 -5.64 -3.17
CA ALA A 217 6.14 -4.94 -1.96
C ALA A 217 5.05 -3.90 -2.23
N VAL A 218 4.22 -3.66 -1.20
CA VAL A 218 3.38 -2.46 -1.11
C VAL A 218 3.94 -1.59 0.01
N SER A 219 4.76 -0.61 -0.34
CA SER A 219 5.70 0.08 0.55
C SER A 219 5.42 1.57 0.68
N GLY A 220 5.59 2.11 1.90
CA GLY A 220 5.56 3.53 2.19
C GLY A 220 6.82 4.26 1.70
N LEU A 221 8.01 3.67 1.90
CA LEU A 221 9.29 4.24 1.45
C LEU A 221 9.38 4.33 -0.07
N ALA A 222 8.66 3.47 -0.79
CA ALA A 222 8.63 3.48 -2.25
C ALA A 222 8.06 4.77 -2.86
N ASN A 223 7.49 5.69 -2.07
CA ASN A 223 7.12 7.01 -2.55
C ASN A 223 8.33 7.88 -2.95
N PHE A 224 9.53 7.57 -2.46
CA PHE A 224 10.74 8.36 -2.76
C PHE A 224 12.02 7.52 -2.97
N VAL A 225 12.06 6.24 -2.56
CA VAL A 225 13.18 5.31 -2.81
C VAL A 225 12.71 3.98 -3.43
N PRO A 226 11.94 4.02 -4.53
CA PRO A 226 11.34 2.81 -5.10
C PRO A 226 12.36 1.80 -5.62
N ARG A 227 13.50 2.27 -6.13
CA ARG A 227 14.55 1.39 -6.67
C ARG A 227 15.28 0.64 -5.56
N LEU A 228 15.53 1.30 -4.42
CA LEU A 228 16.10 0.68 -3.22
C LEU A 228 15.20 -0.46 -2.72
N VAL A 229 13.90 -0.19 -2.55
CA VAL A 229 12.90 -1.19 -2.15
C VAL A 229 12.85 -2.35 -3.16
N HIS A 230 12.89 -2.05 -4.46
CA HIS A 230 12.87 -3.06 -5.51
C HIS A 230 14.10 -3.97 -5.46
N ARG A 231 15.30 -3.40 -5.32
CA ARG A 231 16.54 -4.20 -5.25
C ARG A 231 16.50 -5.21 -4.12
N LEU A 232 16.04 -4.80 -2.95
CA LEU A 232 16.00 -5.66 -1.75
C LEU A 232 15.11 -6.88 -1.91
N VAL A 233 13.94 -6.76 -2.57
CA VAL A 233 13.04 -7.90 -2.75
C VAL A 233 13.35 -8.71 -4.00
N ALA A 234 13.77 -8.05 -5.08
CA ALA A 234 14.01 -8.71 -6.36
C ALA A 234 15.39 -9.38 -6.46
N ARG A 235 16.35 -8.91 -5.68
CA ARG A 235 17.74 -9.39 -5.68
C ARG A 235 18.28 -9.58 -4.25
N PRO A 236 17.63 -10.42 -3.43
CA PRO A 236 17.91 -10.53 -2.00
C PRO A 236 19.33 -11.01 -1.66
N ASP A 237 20.00 -11.66 -2.61
CA ASP A 237 21.35 -12.20 -2.44
C ASP A 237 22.42 -11.41 -3.22
N ALA A 238 22.08 -10.21 -3.72
CA ALA A 238 23.05 -9.37 -4.41
C ALA A 238 24.14 -8.84 -3.45
N PRO A 239 25.38 -8.63 -3.90
CA PRO A 239 26.47 -8.16 -3.05
C PRO A 239 26.18 -6.84 -2.31
N GLY A 240 25.25 -6.02 -2.82
CA GLY A 240 24.83 -4.74 -2.22
C GLY A 240 23.69 -4.84 -1.21
N THR A 241 23.05 -5.98 -1.04
CA THR A 241 21.82 -6.14 -0.22
C THR A 241 22.01 -5.68 1.21
N ALA A 242 23.12 -6.02 1.87
CA ALA A 242 23.37 -5.60 3.24
C ALA A 242 23.48 -4.07 3.38
N ARG A 243 24.12 -3.39 2.41
CA ARG A 243 24.21 -1.93 2.37
C ARG A 243 22.83 -1.31 2.11
N ASP A 244 22.09 -1.84 1.16
CA ASP A 244 20.75 -1.36 0.82
C ASP A 244 19.79 -1.53 2.00
N LEU A 245 19.88 -2.63 2.74
CA LEU A 245 19.10 -2.87 3.96
C LEU A 245 19.51 -1.90 5.10
N ALA A 246 20.80 -1.64 5.29
CA ALA A 246 21.27 -0.64 6.25
C ALA A 246 20.66 0.73 5.93
N ARG A 247 20.62 1.10 4.65
CA ARG A 247 20.01 2.35 4.17
C ARG A 247 18.53 2.46 4.49
N VAL A 248 17.76 1.38 4.29
CA VAL A 248 16.35 1.31 4.70
C VAL A 248 16.21 1.51 6.20
N ASN A 249 17.06 0.84 6.99
CA ASN A 249 17.01 0.95 8.45
C ASN A 249 17.35 2.38 8.94
N GLU A 250 18.29 3.07 8.30
CA GLU A 250 18.59 4.48 8.58
C GLU A 250 17.38 5.39 8.30
N LEU A 251 16.69 5.18 7.17
CA LEU A 251 15.46 5.90 6.84
C LEU A 251 14.33 5.63 7.84
N LEU A 252 14.16 4.38 8.25
CA LEU A 252 13.14 4.01 9.25
C LEU A 252 13.48 4.57 10.63
N ALA A 253 14.76 4.59 11.02
CA ALA A 253 15.23 5.21 12.26
C ALA A 253 14.96 6.72 12.25
N LEU A 254 15.21 7.41 11.14
CA LEU A 254 14.86 8.82 10.97
C LEU A 254 13.35 9.03 11.13
N LEU A 255 12.52 8.23 10.46
CA LEU A 255 11.06 8.31 10.53
C LEU A 255 10.50 8.00 11.91
N GLY A 256 11.15 7.12 12.68
CA GLY A 256 10.74 6.72 14.03
C GLY A 256 10.68 7.86 15.04
N GLY A 257 11.32 8.99 14.77
CA GLY A 257 11.25 10.21 15.57
C GLY A 257 10.00 11.08 15.32
N TYR A 258 9.12 10.68 14.38
CA TYR A 258 8.00 11.51 13.91
C TYR A 258 6.72 10.71 13.73
N SER A 259 5.60 11.40 13.61
CA SER A 259 4.38 10.81 13.04
C SER A 259 4.64 10.44 11.57
N LEU A 260 4.36 9.19 11.19
CA LEU A 260 4.83 8.60 9.93
C LEU A 260 4.39 9.40 8.70
N THR A 261 3.10 9.61 8.50
CA THR A 261 2.60 10.28 7.28
C THR A 261 3.06 11.73 7.15
N PRO A 262 3.02 12.58 8.20
CA PRO A 262 3.61 13.92 8.16
C PRO A 262 5.10 13.90 7.82
N ALA A 263 5.87 12.92 8.34
CA ALA A 263 7.29 12.80 8.05
C ALA A 263 7.56 12.37 6.59
N LEU A 264 6.84 11.39 6.08
CA LEU A 264 6.93 11.00 4.66
C LEU A 264 6.60 12.15 3.72
N LYS A 265 5.58 12.95 4.04
CA LYS A 265 5.25 14.17 3.30
C LYS A 265 6.34 15.26 3.46
N GLY A 266 6.97 15.34 4.62
CA GLY A 266 8.14 16.20 4.85
C GLY A 266 9.33 15.80 3.96
N ILE A 267 9.60 14.50 3.84
CA ILE A 267 10.62 13.97 2.90
C ILE A 267 10.28 14.38 1.47
N MET A 268 9.02 14.20 1.05
CA MET A 268 8.58 14.62 -0.29
C MET A 268 8.75 16.11 -0.50
N ALA A 269 8.42 16.94 0.49
CA ALA A 269 8.63 18.39 0.41
C ALA A 269 10.11 18.76 0.21
N THR A 270 11.00 18.09 0.95
CA THR A 270 12.46 18.30 0.82
C THR A 270 12.98 17.88 -0.56
N LEU A 271 12.61 16.67 -1.02
CA LEU A 271 13.13 16.11 -2.27
C LEU A 271 12.57 16.80 -3.51
N THR A 272 11.34 17.31 -3.45
CA THR A 272 10.72 18.02 -4.59
C THR A 272 10.88 19.53 -4.55
N GLY A 273 11.29 20.09 -3.40
CA GLY A 273 11.31 21.54 -3.18
C GLY A 273 9.91 22.16 -3.07
N ASP A 274 8.85 21.35 -2.92
CA ASP A 274 7.46 21.80 -2.90
C ASP A 274 6.86 21.70 -1.48
N PRO A 275 6.72 22.83 -0.75
CA PRO A 275 6.15 22.84 0.59
C PRO A 275 4.67 22.45 0.63
N GLY A 276 4.00 22.37 -0.51
CA GLY A 276 2.63 21.88 -0.61
C GLY A 276 2.45 20.45 -0.08
N TRP A 277 3.52 19.65 -0.06
CA TRP A 277 3.50 18.31 0.51
C TRP A 277 3.33 18.28 2.03
N LEU A 278 3.66 19.35 2.77
CA LEU A 278 3.58 19.39 4.24
C LEU A 278 2.16 19.29 4.80
N ARG A 279 1.13 19.45 3.97
CA ARG A 279 -0.26 19.48 4.43
C ARG A 279 -0.77 18.07 4.72
N VAL A 280 -1.43 17.93 5.86
CA VAL A 280 -2.14 16.70 6.29
C VAL A 280 -3.54 17.07 6.78
N ARG A 281 -4.46 16.10 6.78
CA ARG A 281 -5.79 16.28 7.39
C ARG A 281 -5.78 15.89 8.87
N PRO A 282 -6.56 16.57 9.71
CA PRO A 282 -6.86 16.07 11.05
C PRO A 282 -7.41 14.62 10.99
N PRO A 283 -7.07 13.76 11.96
CA PRO A 283 -6.37 14.07 13.21
C PRO A 283 -4.84 14.20 13.11
N LEU A 284 -4.27 14.03 11.91
CA LEU A 284 -2.84 14.25 11.72
C LEU A 284 -2.51 15.74 11.87
N VAL A 285 -1.31 16.00 12.41
CA VAL A 285 -0.78 17.36 12.58
C VAL A 285 0.45 17.50 11.71
N ALA A 286 0.50 18.57 10.92
CA ALA A 286 1.66 18.88 10.09
C ALA A 286 2.92 19.05 10.96
N LEU A 287 4.10 18.76 10.40
CA LEU A 287 5.37 19.04 11.07
C LEU A 287 5.45 20.54 11.40
N THR A 288 5.91 20.86 12.61
CA THR A 288 6.25 22.24 12.93
C THR A 288 7.44 22.70 12.09
N PRO A 289 7.64 24.02 11.87
CA PRO A 289 8.81 24.50 11.14
C PRO A 289 10.14 23.96 11.70
N ALA A 290 10.25 23.86 13.04
CA ALA A 290 11.43 23.33 13.69
C ALA A 290 11.60 21.82 13.44
N SER A 291 10.52 21.04 13.52
CA SER A 291 10.54 19.60 13.24
C SER A 291 10.84 19.32 11.76
N PHE A 292 10.29 20.13 10.85
CA PHE A 292 10.58 20.00 9.42
C PHE A 292 12.06 20.33 9.11
N ALA A 293 12.61 21.42 9.66
CA ALA A 293 14.01 21.76 9.49
C ALA A 293 14.97 20.69 10.04
N ALA A 294 14.60 20.04 11.15
CA ALA A 294 15.35 18.92 11.70
C ALA A 294 15.31 17.70 10.76
N LEU A 295 14.11 17.30 10.31
CA LEU A 295 13.92 16.21 9.35
C LEU A 295 14.70 16.46 8.05
N GLU A 296 14.63 17.68 7.51
CA GLU A 296 15.35 18.07 6.28
C GLU A 296 16.86 17.96 6.46
N ARG A 297 17.42 18.48 7.56
CA ARG A 297 18.85 18.37 7.86
C ARG A 297 19.30 16.92 7.94
N ASP A 298 18.55 16.10 8.66
CA ASP A 298 18.92 14.70 8.93
C ASP A 298 18.74 13.86 7.65
N LEU A 299 17.73 14.13 6.83
CA LEU A 299 17.55 13.51 5.51
C LEU A 299 18.68 13.87 4.56
N ARG A 300 19.12 15.15 4.53
CA ARG A 300 20.26 15.58 3.70
C ARG A 300 21.57 14.88 4.10
N ALA A 301 21.76 14.61 5.41
CA ALA A 301 22.91 13.84 5.90
C ALA A 301 22.90 12.39 5.40
N LEU A 302 21.72 11.80 5.18
CA LEU A 302 21.59 10.50 4.56
C LEU A 302 21.89 10.50 3.06
N ALA A 303 22.01 11.65 2.40
CA ALA A 303 22.28 11.82 0.97
C ALA A 303 21.43 10.90 0.08
N ILE A 304 20.10 10.93 0.29
CA ILE A 304 19.14 10.18 -0.52
C ILE A 304 19.10 10.74 -1.94
N ASP A 305 19.25 9.88 -2.93
CA ASP A 305 19.11 10.22 -4.34
C ASP A 305 17.93 9.45 -4.95
N PRO A 306 16.77 10.08 -5.17
CA PRO A 306 15.60 9.42 -5.76
C PRO A 306 15.85 8.82 -7.15
N ALA A 307 16.92 9.24 -7.84
CA ALA A 307 17.27 8.70 -9.15
C ALA A 307 17.93 7.33 -9.07
N THR A 308 18.60 7.01 -7.96
CA THR A 308 19.32 5.75 -7.75
C THR A 308 18.79 4.91 -6.61
N ASP A 309 18.18 5.54 -5.60
CA ASP A 309 17.52 4.89 -4.46
C ASP A 309 16.04 4.68 -4.75
#